data_be2ee4ed3f82dd50a5f21ba76dd1737d
#
_entry.id   be2ee4ed3f82dd50a5f21ba76dd1737d
#
_cell.length_a   1.000
_cell.length_b   1.000
_cell.length_c   1.000
_cell.angle_alpha   90.00
_cell.angle_beta   90.00
_cell.angle_gamma   90.00
#
_symmetry.space_group_name_H-M   'P 1'
#
loop_
_entity.id
_entity.type
_entity.pdbx_description
1 polymer ?
#
loop_
_entity_poly.entity_id
_entity_poly.type
_entity_poly.pdbx_seq_one_letter_code
_entity_poly.pdbx_strand_id
1 'polypeptide(L)'
;MEKALLIGIITQDQPEKAANESIEELEFLALTAGAKTKKKVLQKMLKQNSKTFIGKGKIVEVKKILHTFSIDLVIFDEELSPSQMKNIERILECKIIDRTNLILDIFALRASTAYSRTQVELAQYQYLLPRLTNLWTHLSKQKGGIGMKGPGEKEIETDRRVIRKKISLLKKQLKKIDVQMETQRQNRQSMIRASLVGYTNVGKSTIMNSVSKANVLAENKLFATLNTTVRKVVLNNVA
;
A
#
# COMPACT_ATOMS: atom_id res chain seq x y z
N MET A 1 -12.92 11.73 9.16
CA MET A 1 -12.56 10.35 8.79
C MET A 1 -13.34 9.98 7.54
N GLU A 2 -12.68 9.59 6.46
CA GLU A 2 -13.32 9.11 5.23
C GLU A 2 -14.11 7.83 5.54
N LYS A 3 -15.33 7.74 5.00
CA LYS A 3 -16.17 6.55 5.15
C LYS A 3 -15.80 5.54 4.06
N ALA A 4 -15.41 4.34 4.46
CA ALA A 4 -14.92 3.30 3.55
C ALA A 4 -15.89 2.12 3.40
N LEU A 5 -15.94 1.57 2.19
CA LEU A 5 -16.48 0.26 1.85
C LEU A 5 -15.31 -0.67 1.54
N LEU A 6 -15.27 -1.83 2.16
CA LEU A 6 -14.26 -2.85 1.87
C LEU A 6 -14.84 -3.92 0.95
N ILE A 7 -14.06 -4.32 -0.06
CA ILE A 7 -14.46 -5.32 -1.05
C ILE A 7 -13.39 -6.42 -1.14
N GLY A 8 -13.81 -7.67 -0.96
CA GLY A 8 -12.99 -8.86 -1.17
C GLY A 8 -13.71 -9.91 -2.03
N ILE A 9 -12.97 -10.93 -2.43
CA ILE A 9 -13.52 -12.08 -3.14
C ILE A 9 -13.21 -13.38 -2.40
N ILE A 10 -14.08 -14.36 -2.57
CA ILE A 10 -13.89 -15.73 -2.12
C ILE A 10 -13.69 -16.56 -3.37
N THR A 11 -12.53 -17.23 -3.49
CA THR A 11 -12.17 -18.09 -4.62
C THR A 11 -11.85 -19.50 -4.14
N GLN A 12 -11.53 -20.41 -5.06
CA GLN A 12 -11.07 -21.74 -4.69
C GLN A 12 -9.73 -21.71 -3.94
N ASP A 13 -8.85 -20.79 -4.32
CA ASP A 13 -7.52 -20.63 -3.70
C ASP A 13 -7.60 -19.84 -2.38
N GLN A 14 -8.68 -19.08 -2.16
CA GLN A 14 -8.92 -18.30 -0.94
C GLN A 14 -10.29 -18.66 -0.36
N PRO A 15 -10.38 -19.68 0.50
CA PRO A 15 -11.64 -20.13 1.09
C PRO A 15 -12.25 -19.05 1.99
N GLU A 16 -13.54 -19.17 2.26
CA GLU A 16 -14.35 -18.17 2.94
C GLU A 16 -13.77 -17.73 4.29
N LYS A 17 -13.18 -18.66 5.06
CA LYS A 17 -12.52 -18.32 6.33
C LYS A 17 -11.35 -17.37 6.12
N ALA A 18 -10.45 -17.69 5.17
CA ALA A 18 -9.29 -16.86 4.86
C ALA A 18 -9.69 -15.49 4.27
N ALA A 19 -10.75 -15.45 3.45
CA ALA A 19 -11.29 -14.19 2.92
C ALA A 19 -11.89 -13.30 4.01
N ASN A 20 -12.55 -13.88 5.02
CA ASN A 20 -13.06 -13.14 6.17
C ASN A 20 -11.91 -12.60 7.04
N GLU A 21 -10.90 -13.40 7.34
CA GLU A 21 -9.70 -12.96 8.07
C GLU A 21 -8.99 -11.82 7.33
N SER A 22 -8.86 -11.91 5.99
CA SER A 22 -8.24 -10.89 5.15
C SER A 22 -9.02 -9.57 5.17
N ILE A 23 -10.36 -9.62 5.10
CA ILE A 23 -11.20 -8.41 5.13
C ILE A 23 -11.22 -7.75 6.52
N GLU A 24 -11.07 -8.53 7.59
CA GLU A 24 -10.90 -8.02 8.95
C GLU A 24 -9.57 -7.31 9.13
N GLU A 25 -8.49 -7.88 8.60
CA GLU A 25 -7.19 -7.22 8.55
C GLU A 25 -7.25 -5.93 7.74
N LEU A 26 -7.92 -5.95 6.56
CA LEU A 26 -8.10 -4.76 5.74
C LEU A 26 -8.86 -3.66 6.49
N GLU A 27 -9.87 -4.01 7.30
CA GLU A 27 -10.56 -3.04 8.16
C GLU A 27 -9.60 -2.41 9.17
N PHE A 28 -8.74 -3.20 9.79
CA PHE A 28 -7.76 -2.68 10.73
C PHE A 28 -6.70 -1.80 10.04
N LEU A 29 -6.30 -2.14 8.81
CA LEU A 29 -5.46 -1.28 7.97
C LEU A 29 -6.16 0.04 7.65
N ALA A 30 -7.41 0.00 7.22
CA ALA A 30 -8.21 1.20 6.92
C ALA A 30 -8.34 2.12 8.15
N LEU A 31 -8.61 1.56 9.32
CA LEU A 31 -8.64 2.30 10.58
C LEU A 31 -7.27 2.93 10.89
N THR A 32 -6.17 2.21 10.68
CA THR A 32 -4.80 2.70 10.89
C THR A 32 -4.48 3.88 9.96
N ALA A 33 -5.00 3.86 8.73
CA ALA A 33 -4.88 4.97 7.76
C ALA A 33 -5.84 6.14 8.03
N GLY A 34 -6.76 6.02 9.02
CA GLY A 34 -7.70 7.07 9.40
C GLY A 34 -9.04 7.01 8.65
N ALA A 35 -9.37 5.89 8.00
CA ALA A 35 -10.67 5.65 7.39
C ALA A 35 -11.60 4.87 8.34
N LYS A 36 -12.91 5.09 8.24
CA LYS A 36 -13.93 4.36 9.03
C LYS A 36 -14.73 3.43 8.12
N THR A 37 -14.60 2.14 8.31
CA THR A 37 -15.39 1.14 7.58
C THR A 37 -16.87 1.25 7.92
N LYS A 38 -17.69 1.35 6.88
CA LYS A 38 -19.15 1.37 7.00
C LYS A 38 -19.78 0.03 6.61
N LYS A 39 -19.19 -0.65 5.62
CA LYS A 39 -19.67 -1.94 5.16
C LYS A 39 -18.52 -2.78 4.60
N LYS A 40 -18.68 -4.10 4.67
CA LYS A 40 -17.80 -5.09 4.04
C LYS A 40 -18.64 -5.86 3.01
N VAL A 41 -18.07 -6.13 1.85
CA VAL A 41 -18.71 -6.90 0.78
C VAL A 41 -17.76 -7.98 0.30
N LEU A 42 -18.16 -9.22 0.44
CA LEU A 42 -17.46 -10.38 -0.12
C LEU A 42 -18.28 -10.96 -1.26
N GLN A 43 -17.63 -11.33 -2.35
CA GLN A 43 -18.27 -12.00 -3.47
C GLN A 43 -17.62 -13.35 -3.73
N LYS A 44 -18.44 -14.40 -3.71
CA LYS A 44 -17.99 -15.75 -4.11
C LYS A 44 -17.94 -15.84 -5.63
N MET A 45 -16.79 -16.23 -6.18
CA MET A 45 -16.57 -16.37 -7.60
C MET A 45 -15.40 -17.33 -7.89
N LEU A 46 -15.42 -17.99 -9.05
CA LEU A 46 -14.37 -18.91 -9.46
C LEU A 46 -13.06 -18.16 -9.78
N LYS A 47 -13.16 -16.99 -10.40
CA LYS A 47 -12.03 -16.16 -10.81
C LYS A 47 -12.44 -14.70 -10.82
N GLN A 48 -11.51 -13.81 -10.44
CA GLN A 48 -11.73 -12.37 -10.50
C GLN A 48 -12.09 -11.90 -11.92
N ASN A 49 -12.97 -10.89 -12.00
CA ASN A 49 -13.34 -10.31 -13.29
C ASN A 49 -12.17 -9.45 -13.82
N SER A 50 -11.76 -9.70 -15.07
CA SER A 50 -10.64 -8.99 -15.70
C SER A 50 -10.88 -7.48 -15.90
N LYS A 51 -12.15 -7.04 -15.95
CA LYS A 51 -12.50 -5.62 -16.20
C LYS A 51 -12.82 -4.85 -14.92
N THR A 52 -13.44 -5.49 -13.94
CA THR A 52 -14.02 -4.81 -12.76
C THR A 52 -13.71 -5.50 -11.44
N PHE A 53 -12.80 -6.49 -11.43
CA PHE A 53 -12.45 -7.32 -10.29
C PHE A 53 -13.62 -8.15 -9.76
N ILE A 54 -14.76 -7.54 -9.45
CA ILE A 54 -16.04 -8.15 -9.05
C ILE A 54 -17.00 -8.29 -10.24
N GLY A 55 -18.04 -9.10 -10.09
CA GLY A 55 -19.03 -9.32 -11.14
C GLY A 55 -19.89 -8.09 -11.44
N LYS A 56 -20.42 -8.02 -12.68
CA LYS A 56 -21.25 -6.87 -13.14
C LYS A 56 -22.45 -6.57 -12.24
N GLY A 57 -23.17 -7.59 -11.77
CA GLY A 57 -24.30 -7.40 -10.84
C GLY A 57 -23.85 -6.85 -9.49
N LYS A 58 -22.71 -7.35 -8.97
CA LYS A 58 -22.18 -6.91 -7.69
C LYS A 58 -21.69 -5.45 -7.72
N ILE A 59 -21.12 -4.98 -8.83
CA ILE A 59 -20.69 -3.57 -8.93
C ILE A 59 -21.89 -2.60 -8.92
N VAL A 60 -23.04 -3.02 -9.46
CA VAL A 60 -24.30 -2.23 -9.39
C VAL A 60 -24.82 -2.19 -7.95
N GLU A 61 -24.78 -3.32 -7.24
CA GLU A 61 -25.11 -3.39 -5.81
C GLU A 61 -24.21 -2.47 -4.98
N VAL A 62 -22.89 -2.52 -5.23
CA VAL A 62 -21.91 -1.64 -4.60
C VAL A 62 -22.25 -0.17 -4.84
N LYS A 63 -22.59 0.23 -6.08
CA LYS A 63 -22.97 1.62 -6.37
C LYS A 63 -24.20 2.07 -5.53
N LYS A 64 -25.19 1.21 -5.33
CA LYS A 64 -26.34 1.50 -4.45
C LYS A 64 -25.90 1.68 -2.99
N ILE A 65 -25.00 0.81 -2.50
CA ILE A 65 -24.46 0.91 -1.13
C ILE A 65 -23.73 2.24 -0.93
N LEU A 66 -22.92 2.69 -1.91
CA LEU A 66 -22.18 3.96 -1.81
C LEU A 66 -23.13 5.13 -1.58
N HIS A 67 -24.21 5.21 -2.34
CA HIS A 67 -25.23 6.26 -2.19
C HIS A 67 -25.97 6.17 -0.84
N THR A 68 -26.42 4.95 -0.46
CA THR A 68 -27.19 4.76 0.79
C THR A 68 -26.41 5.14 2.04
N PHE A 69 -25.12 4.84 2.10
CA PHE A 69 -24.28 5.09 3.28
C PHE A 69 -23.39 6.32 3.15
N SER A 70 -23.52 7.08 2.06
CA SER A 70 -22.64 8.24 1.75
C SER A 70 -21.17 7.88 1.92
N ILE A 71 -20.73 6.88 1.18
CA ILE A 71 -19.36 6.35 1.26
C ILE A 71 -18.45 7.14 0.32
N ASP A 72 -17.29 7.55 0.82
CA ASP A 72 -16.34 8.40 0.10
C ASP A 72 -15.24 7.59 -0.59
N LEU A 73 -14.97 6.37 -0.09
CA LEU A 73 -13.81 5.56 -0.45
C LEU A 73 -14.18 4.09 -0.56
N VAL A 74 -13.74 3.42 -1.63
CA VAL A 74 -13.80 1.95 -1.75
C VAL A 74 -12.41 1.38 -1.73
N ILE A 75 -12.20 0.37 -0.88
CA ILE A 75 -10.92 -0.32 -0.70
C ILE A 75 -11.07 -1.78 -1.13
N PHE A 76 -10.28 -2.20 -2.09
CA PHE A 76 -10.22 -3.59 -2.54
C PHE A 76 -9.13 -4.35 -1.80
N ASP A 77 -9.43 -5.58 -1.43
CA ASP A 77 -8.54 -6.42 -0.62
C ASP A 77 -7.32 -6.93 -1.39
N GLU A 78 -7.39 -6.99 -2.71
CA GLU A 78 -6.30 -7.38 -3.59
C GLU A 78 -5.83 -6.22 -4.46
N GLU A 79 -4.62 -6.34 -5.03
CA GLU A 79 -4.10 -5.35 -5.96
C GLU A 79 -4.93 -5.34 -7.26
N LEU A 80 -5.37 -4.14 -7.65
CA LEU A 80 -6.10 -3.91 -8.89
C LEU A 80 -5.13 -3.63 -10.04
N SER A 81 -5.40 -4.23 -11.19
CA SER A 81 -4.72 -3.79 -12.42
C SER A 81 -5.11 -2.34 -12.77
N PRO A 82 -4.24 -1.61 -13.49
CA PRO A 82 -4.54 -0.24 -13.90
C PRO A 82 -5.87 -0.11 -14.68
N SER A 83 -6.21 -1.11 -15.49
CA SER A 83 -7.45 -1.15 -16.27
C SER A 83 -8.69 -1.42 -15.39
N GLN A 84 -8.58 -2.31 -14.40
CA GLN A 84 -9.65 -2.55 -13.43
C GLN A 84 -9.95 -1.29 -12.62
N MET A 85 -8.91 -0.66 -12.05
CA MET A 85 -9.05 0.56 -11.26
C MET A 85 -9.81 1.64 -12.04
N LYS A 86 -9.38 1.95 -13.27
CA LYS A 86 -10.05 2.91 -14.16
C LYS A 86 -11.52 2.57 -14.44
N ASN A 87 -11.82 1.29 -14.75
CA ASN A 87 -13.17 0.89 -15.06
C ASN A 87 -14.10 1.00 -13.85
N ILE A 88 -13.59 0.65 -12.66
CA ILE A 88 -14.32 0.72 -11.39
C ILE A 88 -14.58 2.18 -11.03
N GLU A 89 -13.56 3.06 -11.08
CA GLU A 89 -13.71 4.49 -10.81
C GLU A 89 -14.77 5.14 -11.71
N ARG A 90 -14.76 4.81 -13.01
CA ARG A 90 -15.76 5.33 -13.96
C ARG A 90 -17.18 4.88 -13.64
N ILE A 91 -17.37 3.67 -13.07
CA ILE A 91 -18.70 3.12 -12.76
C ILE A 91 -19.20 3.61 -11.42
N LEU A 92 -18.33 3.61 -10.41
CA LEU A 92 -18.67 3.94 -9.03
C LEU A 92 -18.61 5.44 -8.73
N GLU A 93 -17.87 6.21 -9.53
CA GLU A 93 -17.73 7.68 -9.40
C GLU A 93 -17.24 8.10 -8.01
N CYS A 94 -16.40 7.29 -7.37
CA CYS A 94 -15.84 7.53 -6.06
C CYS A 94 -14.33 7.18 -6.03
N LYS A 95 -13.64 7.56 -4.98
CA LYS A 95 -12.23 7.24 -4.77
C LYS A 95 -12.05 5.73 -4.59
N ILE A 96 -11.18 5.13 -5.39
CA ILE A 96 -10.85 3.70 -5.33
C ILE A 96 -9.38 3.54 -4.96
N ILE A 97 -9.12 2.71 -3.98
CA ILE A 97 -7.77 2.25 -3.65
C ILE A 97 -7.77 0.73 -3.49
N ASP A 98 -6.61 0.14 -3.57
CA ASP A 98 -6.40 -1.28 -3.28
C ASP A 98 -5.54 -1.47 -2.01
N ARG A 99 -5.40 -2.71 -1.57
CA ARG A 99 -4.59 -3.05 -0.39
C ARG A 99 -3.16 -2.52 -0.50
N THR A 100 -2.55 -2.61 -1.67
CA THR A 100 -1.17 -2.13 -1.90
C THR A 100 -1.06 -0.63 -1.70
N ASN A 101 -1.98 0.15 -2.29
CA ASN A 101 -2.00 1.60 -2.09
C ASN A 101 -2.25 1.98 -0.63
N LEU A 102 -3.21 1.33 0.03
CA LEU A 102 -3.49 1.56 1.45
C LEU A 102 -2.25 1.34 2.33
N ILE A 103 -1.51 0.25 2.10
CA ILE A 103 -0.26 -0.04 2.83
C ILE A 103 0.80 1.01 2.54
N LEU A 104 0.95 1.44 1.29
CA LEU A 104 1.89 2.51 0.92
C LEU A 104 1.56 3.83 1.60
N ASP A 105 0.28 4.18 1.73
CA ASP A 105 -0.18 5.37 2.45
C ASP A 105 0.13 5.28 3.95
N ILE A 106 -0.10 4.13 4.58
CA ILE A 106 0.28 3.88 5.98
C ILE A 106 1.80 4.02 6.14
N PHE A 107 2.59 3.45 5.23
CA PHE A 107 4.05 3.56 5.26
C PHE A 107 4.52 5.00 5.10
N ALA A 108 3.89 5.80 4.23
CA ALA A 108 4.20 7.22 4.08
C ALA A 108 3.97 8.01 5.38
N LEU A 109 2.89 7.70 6.10
CA LEU A 109 2.58 8.32 7.39
C LEU A 109 3.57 7.91 8.50
N ARG A 110 4.15 6.70 8.42
CA ARG A 110 5.03 6.13 9.47
C ARG A 110 6.52 6.28 9.17
N ALA A 111 6.91 6.63 7.97
CA ALA A 111 8.31 6.77 7.57
C ALA A 111 8.96 7.99 8.25
N SER A 112 9.77 7.73 9.28
CA SER A 112 10.42 8.80 10.07
C SER A 112 11.87 9.06 9.66
N THR A 113 12.59 8.04 9.13
CA THR A 113 13.98 8.19 8.70
C THR A 113 14.09 8.61 7.23
N ALA A 114 15.21 9.23 6.84
CA ALA A 114 15.49 9.56 5.44
C ALA A 114 15.47 8.30 4.56
N TYR A 115 15.99 7.20 5.05
CA TYR A 115 16.00 5.91 4.36
C TYR A 115 14.58 5.40 4.09
N SER A 116 13.75 5.28 5.15
CA SER A 116 12.37 4.79 5.00
C SER A 116 11.51 5.71 4.14
N ARG A 117 11.64 7.03 4.27
CA ARG A 117 10.92 7.99 3.41
C ARG A 117 11.29 7.80 1.94
N THR A 118 12.59 7.67 1.63
CA THR A 118 13.05 7.46 0.25
C THR A 118 12.56 6.11 -0.30
N GLN A 119 12.56 5.05 0.51
CA GLN A 119 12.03 3.74 0.10
C GLN A 119 10.52 3.79 -0.18
N VAL A 120 9.74 4.40 0.70
CA VAL A 120 8.29 4.52 0.53
C VAL A 120 7.95 5.37 -0.69
N GLU A 121 8.63 6.51 -0.86
CA GLU A 121 8.45 7.39 -2.03
C GLU A 121 8.78 6.64 -3.33
N LEU A 122 9.86 5.86 -3.34
CA LEU A 122 10.20 5.02 -4.49
C LEU A 122 9.10 4.00 -4.79
N ALA A 123 8.59 3.31 -3.78
CA ALA A 123 7.52 2.32 -3.94
C ALA A 123 6.22 2.97 -4.46
N GLN A 124 5.85 4.15 -3.95
CA GLN A 124 4.70 4.91 -4.43
C GLN A 124 4.83 5.29 -5.90
N TYR A 125 6.00 5.78 -6.35
CA TYR A 125 6.20 6.10 -7.77
C TYR A 125 6.22 4.85 -8.66
N GLN A 126 6.75 3.72 -8.17
CA GLN A 126 6.72 2.45 -8.90
C GLN A 126 5.29 1.91 -9.05
N TYR A 127 4.46 2.04 -8.01
CA TYR A 127 3.04 1.70 -8.04
C TYR A 127 2.24 2.63 -8.97
N LEU A 128 2.54 3.92 -8.96
CA LEU A 128 1.85 4.93 -9.76
C LEU A 128 2.19 4.84 -11.26
N LEU A 129 3.45 4.55 -11.60
CA LEU A 129 3.95 4.60 -12.98
C LEU A 129 3.10 3.81 -14.01
N PRO A 130 2.69 2.55 -13.77
CA PRO A 130 1.82 1.82 -14.69
C PRO A 130 0.37 2.36 -14.72
N ARG A 131 -0.05 3.12 -13.69
CA ARG A 131 -1.41 3.66 -13.51
C ARG A 131 -1.61 5.03 -14.14
N LEU A 132 -0.53 5.76 -14.46
CA LEU A 132 -0.57 7.10 -15.06
C LEU A 132 -1.33 7.19 -16.39
N THR A 133 -1.24 6.17 -17.21
CA THR A 133 -1.95 6.15 -18.51
C THR A 133 -3.46 6.25 -18.37
N ASN A 134 -3.98 6.03 -17.18
CA ASN A 134 -5.39 5.92 -16.92
C ASN A 134 -5.98 7.16 -16.22
N LEU A 135 -5.15 8.02 -15.63
CA LEU A 135 -5.59 9.23 -14.92
C LEU A 135 -6.07 10.36 -15.86
N TRP A 136 -5.56 10.39 -17.09
CA TRP A 136 -5.80 11.47 -18.06
C TRP A 136 -6.82 11.12 -19.15
N THR A 137 -7.90 10.41 -18.81
CA THR A 137 -8.87 9.95 -19.80
C THR A 137 -9.66 11.05 -20.51
N HIS A 138 -9.73 12.25 -19.96
CA HIS A 138 -10.43 13.37 -20.59
C HIS A 138 -9.58 13.98 -21.73
N LEU A 139 -8.26 14.02 -21.56
CA LEU A 139 -7.32 14.59 -22.55
C LEU A 139 -7.00 13.61 -23.67
N SER A 140 -7.03 12.29 -23.42
CA SER A 140 -6.80 11.27 -24.45
C SER A 140 -7.92 11.21 -25.50
N LYS A 141 -9.09 11.82 -25.25
CA LYS A 141 -10.17 11.93 -26.22
C LYS A 141 -9.99 13.06 -27.24
N GLN A 142 -9.08 14.01 -26.99
CA GLN A 142 -8.67 15.00 -28.00
C GLN A 142 -7.68 14.33 -28.96
N LYS A 143 -8.22 13.71 -30.02
CA LYS A 143 -7.42 13.11 -31.10
C LYS A 143 -6.59 14.17 -31.80
N GLY A 144 -5.29 13.94 -31.92
CA GLY A 144 -4.46 14.56 -32.94
C GLY A 144 -4.90 14.08 -34.31
N GLY A 145 -4.46 14.75 -35.39
CA GLY A 145 -4.68 14.30 -36.77
C GLY A 145 -4.08 12.91 -37.03
N ILE A 146 -4.44 12.30 -38.14
CA ILE A 146 -3.99 10.95 -38.53
C ILE A 146 -2.44 10.89 -38.44
N GLY A 147 -1.93 9.97 -37.59
CA GLY A 147 -0.50 9.80 -37.37
C GLY A 147 0.15 10.79 -36.38
N MET A 148 -0.57 11.75 -35.82
CA MET A 148 -0.06 12.68 -34.81
C MET A 148 -0.52 12.31 -33.39
N LYS A 149 0.40 12.32 -32.40
CA LYS A 149 0.07 12.20 -30.98
C LYS A 149 -0.74 13.42 -30.54
N GLY A 150 -1.92 13.18 -29.97
CA GLY A 150 -2.74 14.25 -29.38
C GLY A 150 -2.06 14.94 -28.19
N PRO A 151 -2.53 16.14 -27.76
CA PRO A 151 -1.96 16.87 -26.64
C PRO A 151 -1.95 16.04 -25.34
N GLY A 152 -2.98 15.25 -25.08
CA GLY A 152 -3.04 14.36 -23.91
C GLY A 152 -2.02 13.22 -23.92
N GLU A 153 -1.66 12.68 -25.10
CA GLU A 153 -0.62 11.66 -25.19
C GLU A 153 0.76 12.22 -24.89
N LYS A 154 1.05 13.47 -25.33
CA LYS A 154 2.31 14.16 -25.02
C LYS A 154 2.43 14.48 -23.52
N GLU A 155 1.35 14.88 -22.87
CA GLU A 155 1.33 15.12 -21.42
C GLU A 155 1.60 13.83 -20.63
N ILE A 156 0.90 12.74 -20.94
CA ILE A 156 1.11 11.44 -20.30
C ILE A 156 2.56 10.96 -20.47
N GLU A 157 3.14 11.12 -21.67
CA GLU A 157 4.53 10.75 -21.92
C GLU A 157 5.51 11.62 -21.12
N THR A 158 5.20 12.91 -20.97
CA THR A 158 5.98 13.85 -20.16
C THR A 158 5.93 13.46 -18.69
N ASP A 159 4.75 13.19 -18.14
CA ASP A 159 4.57 12.75 -16.75
C ASP A 159 5.29 11.43 -16.47
N ARG A 160 5.18 10.46 -17.36
CA ARG A 160 5.92 9.21 -17.27
C ARG A 160 7.44 9.44 -17.27
N ARG A 161 7.93 10.36 -18.08
CA ARG A 161 9.35 10.71 -18.13
C ARG A 161 9.81 11.35 -16.81
N VAL A 162 9.01 12.26 -16.27
CA VAL A 162 9.27 12.89 -14.95
C VAL A 162 9.34 11.83 -13.85
N ILE A 163 8.35 10.95 -13.78
CA ILE A 163 8.31 9.90 -12.76
C ILE A 163 9.46 8.89 -12.92
N ARG A 164 9.80 8.49 -14.14
CA ARG A 164 10.99 7.63 -14.37
C ARG A 164 12.29 8.29 -13.91
N LYS A 165 12.46 9.59 -14.17
CA LYS A 165 13.60 10.36 -13.66
C LYS A 165 13.62 10.38 -12.13
N LYS A 166 12.46 10.60 -11.49
CA LYS A 166 12.32 10.59 -10.03
C LYS A 166 12.68 9.22 -9.44
N ILE A 167 12.17 8.12 -10.02
CA ILE A 167 12.52 6.75 -9.64
C ILE A 167 14.04 6.52 -9.73
N SER A 168 14.68 6.95 -10.83
CA SER A 168 16.13 6.83 -10.99
C SER A 168 16.91 7.60 -9.93
N LEU A 169 16.48 8.82 -9.63
CA LEU A 169 17.08 9.66 -8.59
C LEU A 169 16.96 9.01 -7.20
N LEU A 170 15.75 8.55 -6.84
CA LEU A 170 15.49 7.89 -5.55
C LEU A 170 16.32 6.61 -5.39
N LYS A 171 16.47 5.80 -6.45
CA LYS A 171 17.37 4.63 -6.43
C LYS A 171 18.82 5.00 -6.16
N LYS A 172 19.32 6.10 -6.77
CA LYS A 172 20.67 6.61 -6.51
C LYS A 172 20.83 7.11 -5.07
N GLN A 173 19.81 7.78 -4.53
CA GLN A 173 19.80 8.24 -3.15
C GLN A 173 19.84 7.06 -2.16
N LEU A 174 19.01 6.03 -2.37
CA LEU A 174 19.02 4.82 -1.54
C LEU A 174 20.41 4.17 -1.54
N LYS A 175 21.03 3.99 -2.71
CA LYS A 175 22.37 3.42 -2.79
C LYS A 175 23.40 4.21 -1.99
N LYS A 176 23.33 5.54 -1.98
CA LYS A 176 24.22 6.39 -1.16
C LYS A 176 23.97 6.18 0.34
N ILE A 177 22.69 6.10 0.74
CA ILE A 177 22.34 5.87 2.16
C ILE A 177 22.79 4.47 2.59
N ASP A 178 22.64 3.44 1.73
CA ASP A 178 23.09 2.08 2.02
C ASP A 178 24.61 2.03 2.31
N VAL A 179 25.43 2.68 1.49
CA VAL A 179 26.87 2.77 1.71
C VAL A 179 27.19 3.45 3.05
N GLN A 180 26.51 4.55 3.38
CA GLN A 180 26.68 5.23 4.67
C GLN A 180 26.28 4.32 5.85
N MET A 181 25.18 3.61 5.73
CA MET A 181 24.71 2.67 6.75
C MET A 181 25.68 1.48 6.92
N GLU A 182 26.27 1.01 5.83
CA GLU A 182 27.27 -0.07 5.87
C GLU A 182 28.52 0.39 6.64
N THR A 183 29.04 1.56 6.35
CA THR A 183 30.17 2.15 7.10
C THR A 183 29.86 2.27 8.60
N GLN A 184 28.64 2.72 8.97
CA GLN A 184 28.23 2.80 10.38
C GLN A 184 28.09 1.42 11.05
N ARG A 185 27.83 0.36 10.28
CA ARG A 185 27.68 -1.01 10.79
C ARG A 185 29.02 -1.71 11.02
N GLN A 186 30.10 -1.28 10.39
CA GLN A 186 31.42 -1.92 10.50
C GLN A 186 31.88 -2.02 11.96
N ASN A 187 31.65 -1.00 12.78
CA ASN A 187 32.03 -0.99 14.20
C ASN A 187 31.26 -2.00 15.08
N ARG A 188 30.31 -2.77 14.50
CA ARG A 188 29.53 -3.77 15.25
C ARG A 188 29.81 -5.21 14.80
N GLN A 189 30.86 -5.44 14.03
CA GLN A 189 31.16 -6.76 13.46
C GLN A 189 31.53 -7.81 14.52
N SER A 190 32.09 -7.39 15.65
CA SER A 190 32.48 -8.27 16.75
C SER A 190 31.33 -8.67 17.69
N MET A 191 30.13 -8.13 17.51
CA MET A 191 28.99 -8.42 18.40
C MET A 191 28.09 -9.50 17.82
N ILE A 192 27.56 -10.37 18.68
CA ILE A 192 26.50 -11.31 18.31
C ILE A 192 25.27 -10.51 17.91
N ARG A 193 24.68 -10.84 16.76
CA ARG A 193 23.52 -10.16 16.23
C ARG A 193 22.33 -11.10 16.21
N ALA A 194 21.26 -10.73 16.91
CA ALA A 194 19.98 -11.40 16.87
C ALA A 194 18.94 -10.51 16.16
N SER A 195 18.03 -11.11 15.44
CA SER A 195 16.97 -10.41 14.72
C SER A 195 15.61 -10.97 15.10
N LEU A 196 14.68 -10.07 15.49
CA LEU A 196 13.26 -10.41 15.70
C LEU A 196 12.51 -10.25 14.40
N VAL A 197 12.04 -11.35 13.84
CA VAL A 197 11.27 -11.39 12.59
C VAL A 197 9.88 -11.95 12.85
N GLY A 198 8.87 -11.38 12.23
CA GLY A 198 7.49 -11.83 12.35
C GLY A 198 6.54 -10.81 11.75
N TYR A 199 5.27 -11.20 11.59
CA TYR A 199 4.22 -10.38 11.03
C TYR A 199 3.95 -9.11 11.84
N THR A 200 3.21 -8.16 11.28
CA THR A 200 2.84 -6.92 12.01
C THR A 200 1.97 -7.25 13.21
N ASN A 201 2.09 -6.45 14.27
CA ASN A 201 1.30 -6.56 15.51
C ASN A 201 1.41 -7.90 16.29
N VAL A 202 2.43 -8.71 16.06
CA VAL A 202 2.69 -9.96 16.81
C VAL A 202 3.54 -9.76 18.08
N GLY A 203 3.75 -8.52 18.51
CA GLY A 203 4.47 -8.22 19.76
C GLY A 203 5.99 -8.05 19.64
N LYS A 204 6.58 -7.95 18.42
CA LYS A 204 8.04 -7.76 18.26
C LYS A 204 8.60 -6.57 19.03
N SER A 205 7.94 -5.42 18.97
CA SER A 205 8.36 -4.19 19.69
C SER A 205 8.21 -4.35 21.19
N THR A 206 7.21 -5.08 21.65
CA THR A 206 7.00 -5.41 23.08
C THR A 206 8.14 -6.29 23.60
N ILE A 207 8.52 -7.33 22.86
CA ILE A 207 9.66 -8.19 23.23
C ILE A 207 10.95 -7.36 23.22
N MET A 208 11.15 -6.51 22.21
CA MET A 208 12.35 -5.64 22.14
C MET A 208 12.43 -4.72 23.36
N ASN A 209 11.34 -4.12 23.79
CA ASN A 209 11.28 -3.26 24.98
C ASN A 209 11.57 -4.02 26.26
N SER A 210 11.02 -5.23 26.40
CA SER A 210 11.26 -6.09 27.57
C SER A 210 12.71 -6.49 27.71
N VAL A 211 13.38 -6.88 26.61
CA VAL A 211 14.75 -7.40 26.62
C VAL A 211 15.80 -6.28 26.67
N SER A 212 15.55 -5.14 26.02
CA SER A 212 16.56 -4.06 25.90
C SER A 212 16.33 -2.88 26.84
N LYS A 213 15.25 -2.90 27.65
CA LYS A 213 14.79 -1.75 28.46
C LYS A 213 14.64 -0.46 27.65
N ALA A 214 14.38 -0.58 26.35
CA ALA A 214 14.23 0.55 25.42
C ALA A 214 12.77 0.98 25.34
N ASN A 215 12.54 2.26 25.00
CA ASN A 215 11.21 2.80 24.67
C ASN A 215 11.00 2.79 23.16
N VAL A 216 10.86 1.61 22.54
CA VAL A 216 10.45 1.49 21.16
C VAL A 216 8.93 1.61 21.10
N LEU A 217 8.42 2.40 20.15
CA LEU A 217 6.99 2.57 19.95
C LEU A 217 6.31 1.20 19.74
N ALA A 218 5.47 0.81 20.67
CA ALA A 218 4.66 -0.42 20.63
C ALA A 218 3.19 -0.01 20.76
N GLU A 219 2.49 0.08 19.64
CA GLU A 219 1.06 0.38 19.56
C GLU A 219 0.31 -0.83 19.02
N ASN A 220 -0.93 -1.02 19.43
CA ASN A 220 -1.83 -2.02 18.85
C ASN A 220 -2.38 -1.51 17.50
N LYS A 221 -1.49 -1.36 16.52
CA LYS A 221 -1.78 -0.92 15.14
C LYS A 221 -0.91 -1.68 14.17
N LEU A 222 -1.47 -2.02 13.02
CA LEU A 222 -0.68 -2.61 11.94
C LEU A 222 0.36 -1.59 11.46
N PHE A 223 1.57 -2.09 11.17
CA PHE A 223 2.70 -1.26 10.74
C PHE A 223 3.05 -0.09 11.69
N ALA A 224 2.83 -0.27 13.01
CA ALA A 224 3.21 0.73 14.01
C ALA A 224 4.70 1.09 13.92
N THR A 225 5.55 0.13 13.62
CA THR A 225 7.00 0.29 13.44
C THR A 225 7.38 -0.10 12.01
N LEU A 226 7.78 0.89 11.19
CA LEU A 226 8.27 0.68 9.83
C LEU A 226 9.81 0.57 9.79
N ASN A 227 10.49 1.36 10.62
CA ASN A 227 11.95 1.40 10.64
C ASN A 227 12.52 0.27 11.48
N THR A 228 13.61 -0.36 11.00
CA THR A 228 14.36 -1.29 11.82
C THR A 228 15.01 -0.54 12.98
N THR A 229 14.79 -1.01 14.20
CA THR A 229 15.41 -0.48 15.40
C THR A 229 16.49 -1.45 15.89
N VAL A 230 17.69 -0.95 16.18
CA VAL A 230 18.79 -1.75 16.74
C VAL A 230 19.04 -1.30 18.17
N ARG A 231 19.13 -2.24 19.09
CA ARG A 231 19.40 -1.97 20.50
C ARG A 231 20.50 -2.92 21.00
N LYS A 232 21.38 -2.40 21.84
CA LYS A 232 22.33 -3.22 22.60
C LYS A 232 21.56 -3.87 23.75
N VAL A 233 21.69 -5.16 23.87
CA VAL A 233 21.14 -5.95 24.97
C VAL A 233 22.29 -6.52 25.76
N VAL A 234 22.24 -6.39 27.09
CA VAL A 234 23.16 -7.06 28.00
C VAL A 234 22.33 -8.13 28.71
N LEU A 235 22.54 -9.37 28.31
CA LEU A 235 21.99 -10.51 29.03
C LEU A 235 22.90 -10.75 30.24
N ASN A 236 22.30 -11.05 31.42
CA ASN A 236 23.04 -11.30 32.65
C ASN A 236 24.23 -12.21 32.36
N ASN A 237 25.37 -11.89 32.95
CA ASN A 237 26.60 -12.64 32.86
C ASN A 237 26.38 -14.14 33.13
N VAL A 238 26.02 -14.86 32.09
CA VAL A 238 26.27 -16.29 32.04
C VAL A 238 27.63 -16.39 31.40
N ALA A 239 28.63 -16.53 32.27
CA ALA A 239 29.98 -16.93 31.88
C ALA A 239 29.91 -18.30 31.19
#